data_d4932d4d409fdc4132eb4fe44416b9da
#
_entry.id   d4932d4d409fdc4132eb4fe44416b9da
#
_cell.length_a   1.000
_cell.length_b   1.000
_cell.length_c   1.000
_cell.angle_alpha   90.00
_cell.angle_beta   90.00
_cell.angle_gamma   90.00
#
_symmetry.space_group_name_H-M   'P 1'
#
loop_
_entity.id
_entity.type
_entity.pdbx_description
1 polymer ?
#
loop_
_entity_poly.entity_id
_entity_poly.type
_entity_poly.pdbx_seq_one_letter_code
_entity_poly.pdbx_strand_id
1 'polypeptide(L)'
;MEPFISIIVPVRNMERTIGTTFNYLMNVAYPRDKMEIVFADGGSTDSTIQIIKNYQKDHPYIKLVEIPKCPSPGFARTKALEIVKGDFVFFTDGDCAPCKDWIYKMLEVFKTDSKIGAVGGEILTLKVDPNNLVEIFCQAFGFNRVSWRYGNLQEGYYPDLSEMAPTQVCGHRAYFFVTANVAYRKEVIDANGRKFWDLPTGEDIDFGIRARKQGWKFYFLPSASVEHMHRADTKALLKVWKSYGAAHPVLLKAHASSYMEIIFQFIGKYPNHPILRIPCFVKGFIYIGNFHIMNIFGSLFLLFFILQWGFPCAFWFKLLTWLCLAITMVAKFKYFRMVFNIEPYDKWFEFAKLKYFTNLYFMMGGLKGSFKNGTFCIEPSF
;
A
#
# COMPACT_ATOMS: atom_id res chain seq x y z
N MET A 1 -32.00 8.85 12.31
CA MET A 1 -32.04 9.31 10.90
C MET A 1 -30.77 8.87 10.23
N GLU A 2 -30.81 8.30 9.02
CA GLU A 2 -29.62 7.88 8.29
C GLU A 2 -28.81 9.11 7.86
N PRO A 3 -27.48 9.19 8.12
CA PRO A 3 -26.65 10.31 7.68
C PRO A 3 -26.53 10.35 6.16
N PHE A 4 -26.22 11.51 5.61
CA PHE A 4 -25.88 11.60 4.19
C PHE A 4 -24.44 11.17 3.97
N ILE A 5 -24.18 10.30 3.00
CA ILE A 5 -22.82 9.81 2.71
C ILE A 5 -22.37 10.18 1.30
N SER A 6 -21.06 10.34 1.13
CA SER A 6 -20.43 10.48 -0.18
C SER A 6 -19.44 9.34 -0.39
N ILE A 7 -19.49 8.70 -1.56
CA ILE A 7 -18.49 7.70 -1.97
C ILE A 7 -17.63 8.33 -3.07
N ILE A 8 -16.31 8.40 -2.88
CA ILE A 8 -15.36 8.90 -3.87
C ILE A 8 -14.63 7.74 -4.53
N VAL A 9 -14.66 7.73 -5.87
CA VAL A 9 -14.03 6.69 -6.70
C VAL A 9 -13.13 7.38 -7.75
N PRO A 10 -11.81 7.47 -7.54
CA PRO A 10 -10.91 7.93 -8.58
C PRO A 10 -10.79 6.88 -9.68
N VAL A 11 -10.83 7.32 -10.93
CA VAL A 11 -10.75 6.43 -12.10
C VAL A 11 -9.80 6.99 -13.16
N ARG A 12 -9.11 6.12 -13.87
CA ARG A 12 -8.35 6.46 -15.08
C ARG A 12 -8.09 5.22 -15.91
N ASN A 13 -8.61 5.18 -17.13
CA ASN A 13 -8.47 4.05 -18.08
C ASN A 13 -8.91 2.72 -17.45
N MET A 14 -10.16 2.69 -16.97
CA MET A 14 -10.76 1.56 -16.25
C MET A 14 -11.92 0.92 -16.99
N GLU A 15 -11.99 1.02 -18.31
CA GLU A 15 -13.08 0.44 -19.12
C GLU A 15 -13.31 -1.04 -18.84
N ARG A 16 -12.27 -1.80 -18.47
CA ARG A 16 -12.33 -3.24 -18.16
C ARG A 16 -12.90 -3.57 -16.80
N THR A 17 -12.78 -2.68 -15.83
CA THR A 17 -13.09 -2.94 -14.43
C THR A 17 -14.27 -2.15 -13.89
N ILE A 18 -14.49 -0.96 -14.43
CA ILE A 18 -15.48 -0.02 -13.90
C ILE A 18 -16.91 -0.57 -13.90
N GLY A 19 -17.29 -1.38 -14.88
CA GLY A 19 -18.61 -2.02 -14.91
C GLY A 19 -18.83 -2.99 -13.74
N THR A 20 -17.80 -3.76 -13.38
CA THR A 20 -17.83 -4.63 -12.21
C THR A 20 -17.96 -3.81 -10.92
N THR A 21 -17.15 -2.78 -10.75
CA THR A 21 -17.22 -1.87 -9.59
C THR A 21 -18.61 -1.22 -9.48
N PHE A 22 -19.21 -0.79 -10.59
CA PHE A 22 -20.58 -0.28 -10.58
C PHE A 22 -21.58 -1.30 -10.04
N ASN A 23 -21.54 -2.54 -10.51
CA ASN A 23 -22.47 -3.57 -10.08
C ASN A 23 -22.41 -3.78 -8.56
N TYR A 24 -21.22 -3.78 -7.97
CA TYR A 24 -21.07 -3.89 -6.52
C TYR A 24 -21.55 -2.64 -5.77
N LEU A 25 -21.22 -1.44 -6.24
CA LEU A 25 -21.69 -0.18 -5.66
C LEU A 25 -23.21 -0.04 -5.73
N MET A 26 -23.85 -0.51 -6.81
CA MET A 26 -25.32 -0.55 -6.92
C MET A 26 -25.95 -1.56 -5.98
N ASN A 27 -25.24 -2.59 -5.54
CA ASN A 27 -25.72 -3.60 -4.60
C ASN A 27 -25.47 -3.25 -3.12
N VAL A 28 -24.74 -2.18 -2.83
CA VAL A 28 -24.53 -1.73 -1.45
C VAL A 28 -25.87 -1.35 -0.82
N ALA A 29 -26.13 -1.90 0.37
CA ALA A 29 -27.37 -1.66 1.13
C ALA A 29 -27.30 -0.29 1.82
N TYR A 30 -27.80 0.76 1.14
CA TYR A 30 -27.98 2.09 1.72
C TYR A 30 -29.04 2.88 0.93
N PRO A 31 -29.85 3.75 1.55
CA PRO A 31 -30.87 4.54 0.86
C PRO A 31 -30.26 5.45 -0.21
N ARG A 32 -30.78 5.40 -1.45
CA ARG A 32 -30.22 6.14 -2.59
C ARG A 32 -30.42 7.65 -2.48
N ASP A 33 -31.43 8.09 -1.77
CA ASP A 33 -31.68 9.51 -1.44
C ASP A 33 -30.78 10.05 -0.32
N LYS A 34 -30.02 9.17 0.35
CA LYS A 34 -29.06 9.48 1.42
C LYS A 34 -27.61 9.26 1.02
N MET A 35 -27.32 9.10 -0.26
CA MET A 35 -25.97 8.91 -0.74
C MET A 35 -25.68 9.59 -2.08
N GLU A 36 -24.43 9.88 -2.32
CA GLU A 36 -23.89 10.23 -3.62
C GLU A 36 -22.64 9.42 -3.92
N ILE A 37 -22.41 9.12 -5.19
CA ILE A 37 -21.17 8.49 -5.66
C ILE A 37 -20.49 9.45 -6.63
N VAL A 38 -19.26 9.85 -6.33
CA VAL A 38 -18.49 10.81 -7.13
C VAL A 38 -17.33 10.09 -7.78
N PHE A 39 -17.44 9.86 -9.09
CA PHE A 39 -16.33 9.40 -9.90
C PHE A 39 -15.45 10.58 -10.28
N ALA A 40 -14.15 10.50 -9.95
CA ALA A 40 -13.15 11.50 -10.31
C ALA A 40 -12.26 10.95 -11.42
N ASP A 41 -12.55 11.31 -12.67
CA ASP A 41 -11.82 10.82 -13.83
C ASP A 41 -10.52 11.61 -14.03
N GLY A 42 -9.41 10.90 -13.97
CA GLY A 42 -8.06 11.45 -14.11
C GLY A 42 -7.58 11.61 -15.56
N GLY A 43 -8.47 11.92 -16.50
CA GLY A 43 -8.18 12.08 -17.92
C GLY A 43 -8.07 10.74 -18.64
N SER A 44 -9.12 9.93 -18.55
CA SER A 44 -9.22 8.66 -19.30
C SER A 44 -9.28 8.92 -20.80
N THR A 45 -8.64 8.02 -21.55
CA THR A 45 -8.58 8.03 -23.03
C THR A 45 -9.27 6.82 -23.64
N ASP A 46 -9.81 5.93 -22.80
CA ASP A 46 -10.61 4.76 -23.15
C ASP A 46 -12.12 5.04 -22.95
N SER A 47 -12.94 4.01 -22.94
CA SER A 47 -14.40 4.12 -22.79
C SER A 47 -14.86 4.42 -21.35
N THR A 48 -13.98 4.61 -20.38
CA THR A 48 -14.32 4.80 -18.95
C THR A 48 -15.37 5.90 -18.75
N ILE A 49 -15.14 7.10 -19.30
CA ILE A 49 -16.05 8.25 -19.17
C ILE A 49 -17.43 7.94 -19.76
N GLN A 50 -17.47 7.31 -20.93
CA GLN A 50 -18.72 6.98 -21.59
C GLN A 50 -19.53 5.97 -20.78
N ILE A 51 -18.88 4.98 -20.18
CA ILE A 51 -19.52 3.99 -19.31
C ILE A 51 -20.15 4.70 -18.11
N ILE A 52 -19.42 5.59 -17.42
CA ILE A 52 -19.93 6.33 -16.28
C ILE A 52 -21.12 7.20 -16.67
N LYS A 53 -21.04 7.95 -17.78
CA LYS A 53 -22.13 8.78 -18.29
C LYS A 53 -23.39 7.98 -18.62
N ASN A 54 -23.26 6.75 -19.08
CA ASN A 54 -24.41 5.87 -19.30
C ASN A 54 -25.10 5.50 -17.99
N TYR A 55 -24.35 5.14 -16.93
CA TYR A 55 -24.93 4.85 -15.62
C TYR A 55 -25.57 6.09 -14.96
N GLN A 56 -25.04 7.28 -15.19
CA GLN A 56 -25.62 8.53 -14.68
C GLN A 56 -27.06 8.79 -15.18
N LYS A 57 -27.42 8.30 -16.36
CA LYS A 57 -28.77 8.49 -16.92
C LYS A 57 -29.86 7.89 -16.04
N ASP A 58 -29.57 6.74 -15.45
CA ASP A 58 -30.51 5.98 -14.63
C ASP A 58 -30.30 6.18 -13.12
N HIS A 59 -29.18 6.81 -12.73
CA HIS A 59 -28.76 6.96 -11.34
C HIS A 59 -28.33 8.41 -11.01
N PRO A 60 -29.27 9.32 -10.71
CA PRO A 60 -28.99 10.76 -10.52
C PRO A 60 -28.11 11.09 -9.32
N TYR A 61 -27.91 10.14 -8.39
CA TYR A 61 -26.97 10.25 -7.27
C TYR A 61 -25.51 9.99 -7.67
N ILE A 62 -25.26 9.60 -8.91
CA ILE A 62 -23.90 9.45 -9.47
C ILE A 62 -23.45 10.77 -10.09
N LYS A 63 -22.25 11.20 -9.71
CA LYS A 63 -21.61 12.40 -10.24
C LYS A 63 -20.29 12.05 -10.91
N LEU A 64 -19.91 12.79 -11.93
CA LEU A 64 -18.63 12.67 -12.61
C LEU A 64 -17.89 14.02 -12.56
N VAL A 65 -16.64 13.97 -12.11
CA VAL A 65 -15.69 15.10 -12.16
C VAL A 65 -14.61 14.72 -13.18
N GLU A 66 -14.63 15.39 -14.33
CA GLU A 66 -13.63 15.16 -15.39
C GLU A 66 -12.42 16.08 -15.17
N ILE A 67 -11.21 15.51 -15.12
CA ILE A 67 -9.95 16.20 -14.83
C ILE A 67 -8.95 15.86 -15.94
N PRO A 68 -8.99 16.54 -17.08
CA PRO A 68 -8.23 16.16 -18.29
C PRO A 68 -6.71 16.07 -18.10
N LYS A 69 -6.15 16.83 -17.16
CA LYS A 69 -4.71 16.85 -16.83
C LYS A 69 -4.51 16.52 -15.35
N CYS A 70 -4.96 15.34 -14.94
CA CYS A 70 -4.84 14.91 -13.57
C CYS A 70 -3.42 14.32 -13.33
N PRO A 71 -2.62 14.90 -12.44
CA PRO A 71 -1.26 14.45 -12.18
C PRO A 71 -1.21 13.16 -11.34
N SER A 72 -2.21 12.95 -10.45
CA SER A 72 -2.20 11.83 -9.52
C SER A 72 -3.59 11.44 -8.99
N PRO A 73 -3.75 10.23 -8.41
CA PRO A 73 -4.98 9.84 -7.72
C PRO A 73 -5.31 10.76 -6.54
N GLY A 74 -4.31 11.25 -5.81
CA GLY A 74 -4.50 12.22 -4.71
C GLY A 74 -5.11 13.52 -5.18
N PHE A 75 -4.70 14.02 -6.35
CA PHE A 75 -5.29 15.19 -6.96
C PHE A 75 -6.76 14.93 -7.37
N ALA A 76 -7.05 13.77 -7.96
CA ALA A 76 -8.42 13.38 -8.33
C ALA A 76 -9.34 13.34 -7.10
N ARG A 77 -8.89 12.70 -6.00
CA ARG A 77 -9.65 12.67 -4.73
C ARG A 77 -9.87 14.08 -4.17
N THR A 78 -8.85 14.96 -4.24
CA THR A 78 -8.99 16.37 -3.82
C THR A 78 -10.08 17.08 -4.62
N LYS A 79 -10.13 16.90 -5.93
CA LYS A 79 -11.17 17.49 -6.77
C LYS A 79 -12.57 16.94 -6.47
N ALA A 80 -12.68 15.65 -6.17
CA ALA A 80 -13.95 15.09 -5.72
C ALA A 80 -14.39 15.67 -4.36
N LEU A 81 -13.44 15.88 -3.42
CA LEU A 81 -13.73 16.47 -2.12
C LEU A 81 -14.31 17.89 -2.20
N GLU A 82 -14.07 18.64 -3.29
CA GLU A 82 -14.63 19.99 -3.49
C GLU A 82 -16.16 19.98 -3.61
N ILE A 83 -16.75 18.88 -4.09
CA ILE A 83 -18.19 18.81 -4.41
C ILE A 83 -19.01 17.88 -3.50
N VAL A 84 -18.35 17.05 -2.66
CA VAL A 84 -19.07 16.11 -1.79
C VAL A 84 -19.73 16.80 -0.59
N LYS A 85 -20.89 16.26 -0.17
CA LYS A 85 -21.73 16.85 0.88
C LYS A 85 -21.92 15.92 2.09
N GLY A 86 -21.45 14.66 2.01
CA GLY A 86 -21.67 13.65 3.03
C GLY A 86 -21.14 14.01 4.41
N ASP A 87 -21.88 13.63 5.45
CA ASP A 87 -21.42 13.64 6.84
C ASP A 87 -20.29 12.64 7.06
N PHE A 88 -20.27 11.60 6.23
CA PHE A 88 -19.18 10.62 6.12
C PHE A 88 -18.76 10.49 4.67
N VAL A 89 -17.45 10.45 4.44
CA VAL A 89 -16.85 10.29 3.10
C VAL A 89 -16.16 8.95 3.02
N PHE A 90 -16.68 8.09 2.17
CA PHE A 90 -16.16 6.76 1.87
C PHE A 90 -15.24 6.83 0.65
N PHE A 91 -14.16 6.08 0.69
CA PHE A 91 -13.23 5.95 -0.43
C PHE A 91 -13.14 4.50 -0.86
N THR A 92 -13.18 4.30 -2.17
CA THR A 92 -12.88 3.02 -2.83
C THR A 92 -12.30 3.31 -4.22
N ASP A 93 -11.75 2.30 -4.90
CA ASP A 93 -11.14 2.48 -6.22
C ASP A 93 -12.00 1.89 -7.35
N GLY A 94 -11.75 2.27 -8.60
CA GLY A 94 -12.53 1.84 -9.77
C GLY A 94 -12.30 0.38 -10.21
N ASP A 95 -11.54 -0.39 -9.42
CA ASP A 95 -11.30 -1.83 -9.55
C ASP A 95 -11.63 -2.57 -8.24
N CYS A 96 -12.53 -1.99 -7.44
CA CYS A 96 -12.95 -2.51 -6.14
C CYS A 96 -14.41 -2.94 -6.12
N ALA A 97 -14.71 -3.89 -5.21
CA ALA A 97 -16.01 -4.52 -5.02
C ALA A 97 -16.36 -4.54 -3.52
N PRO A 98 -17.02 -3.51 -2.98
CA PRO A 98 -17.42 -3.46 -1.58
C PRO A 98 -18.50 -4.50 -1.25
N CYS A 99 -18.46 -5.05 -0.02
CA CYS A 99 -19.50 -5.95 0.46
C CYS A 99 -20.85 -5.22 0.62
N LYS A 100 -21.94 -5.97 0.57
CA LYS A 100 -23.31 -5.41 0.54
C LYS A 100 -23.62 -4.47 1.72
N ASP A 101 -23.17 -4.81 2.90
CA ASP A 101 -23.42 -4.09 4.17
C ASP A 101 -22.25 -3.17 4.59
N TRP A 102 -21.34 -2.88 3.67
CA TRP A 102 -20.12 -2.09 3.84
C TRP A 102 -20.36 -0.77 4.60
N ILE A 103 -21.34 0.02 4.14
CA ILE A 103 -21.64 1.34 4.71
C ILE A 103 -22.18 1.20 6.13
N TYR A 104 -23.20 0.36 6.33
CA TYR A 104 -23.80 0.19 7.64
C TYR A 104 -22.80 -0.29 8.69
N LYS A 105 -21.97 -1.26 8.36
CA LYS A 105 -20.92 -1.76 9.25
C LYS A 105 -20.00 -0.64 9.73
N MET A 106 -19.50 0.19 8.81
CA MET A 106 -18.61 1.29 9.19
C MET A 106 -19.33 2.39 9.98
N LEU A 107 -20.58 2.71 9.64
CA LEU A 107 -21.37 3.70 10.36
C LEU A 107 -21.68 3.27 11.80
N GLU A 108 -21.92 1.97 12.04
CA GLU A 108 -22.13 1.46 13.41
C GLU A 108 -20.88 1.69 14.29
N VAL A 109 -19.69 1.49 13.76
CA VAL A 109 -18.43 1.78 14.49
C VAL A 109 -18.32 3.28 14.83
N PHE A 110 -18.66 4.16 13.90
CA PHE A 110 -18.62 5.60 14.16
C PHE A 110 -19.56 6.06 15.28
N LYS A 111 -20.62 5.31 15.57
CA LYS A 111 -21.56 5.61 16.68
C LYS A 111 -20.96 5.30 18.05
N THR A 112 -19.96 4.42 18.13
CA THR A 112 -19.40 3.93 19.41
C THR A 112 -18.49 4.94 20.10
N ASP A 113 -17.78 5.78 19.34
CA ASP A 113 -16.87 6.80 19.88
C ASP A 113 -16.80 7.99 18.91
N SER A 114 -17.14 9.18 19.38
CA SER A 114 -17.07 10.41 18.57
C SER A 114 -15.66 10.80 18.14
N LYS A 115 -14.62 10.27 18.81
CA LYS A 115 -13.20 10.47 18.45
C LYS A 115 -12.72 9.55 17.32
N ILE A 116 -13.52 8.55 16.91
CA ILE A 116 -13.21 7.76 15.73
C ILE A 116 -13.34 8.66 14.50
N GLY A 117 -12.21 9.04 13.92
CA GLY A 117 -12.16 9.88 12.73
C GLY A 117 -12.14 9.07 11.43
N ALA A 118 -11.69 7.81 11.49
CA ALA A 118 -11.65 6.91 10.35
C ALA A 118 -11.96 5.47 10.73
N VAL A 119 -12.70 4.78 9.86
CA VAL A 119 -12.92 3.33 9.92
C VAL A 119 -12.45 2.74 8.60
N GLY A 120 -11.52 1.79 8.67
CA GLY A 120 -11.04 1.06 7.50
C GLY A 120 -11.34 -0.43 7.61
N GLY A 121 -11.60 -1.06 6.48
CA GLY A 121 -11.91 -2.49 6.42
C GLY A 121 -10.78 -3.32 5.81
N GLU A 122 -11.01 -4.64 5.73
CA GLU A 122 -10.10 -5.56 5.07
C GLU A 122 -10.18 -5.40 3.55
N ILE A 123 -9.06 -5.60 2.87
CA ILE A 123 -8.98 -5.64 1.42
C ILE A 123 -8.64 -7.06 0.99
N LEU A 124 -9.57 -7.69 0.30
CA LEU A 124 -9.47 -9.05 -0.20
C LEU A 124 -9.15 -9.05 -1.70
N THR A 125 -8.80 -10.20 -2.24
CA THR A 125 -8.56 -10.35 -3.68
C THR A 125 -9.87 -10.62 -4.43
N LEU A 126 -10.21 -9.77 -5.39
CA LEU A 126 -11.20 -10.08 -6.43
C LEU A 126 -10.48 -10.74 -7.61
N LYS A 127 -10.71 -12.03 -7.82
CA LYS A 127 -10.13 -12.75 -8.95
C LYS A 127 -10.90 -12.44 -10.23
N VAL A 128 -10.19 -12.02 -11.25
CA VAL A 128 -10.72 -11.81 -12.60
C VAL A 128 -10.40 -13.00 -13.49
N ASP A 129 -9.16 -13.47 -13.46
CA ASP A 129 -8.73 -14.68 -14.18
C ASP A 129 -8.08 -15.66 -13.19
N PRO A 130 -8.74 -16.80 -12.89
CA PRO A 130 -8.22 -17.78 -11.95
C PRO A 130 -6.93 -18.46 -12.41
N ASN A 131 -6.56 -18.33 -13.71
CA ASN A 131 -5.32 -18.89 -14.26
C ASN A 131 -4.20 -17.86 -14.39
N ASN A 132 -4.47 -16.58 -14.10
CA ASN A 132 -3.46 -15.54 -14.20
C ASN A 132 -2.43 -15.66 -13.09
N LEU A 133 -1.18 -15.92 -13.45
CA LEU A 133 -0.07 -16.12 -12.52
C LEU A 133 0.14 -14.92 -11.59
N VAL A 134 -0.01 -13.69 -12.08
CA VAL A 134 0.22 -12.47 -11.29
C VAL A 134 -0.88 -12.29 -10.26
N GLU A 135 -2.14 -12.53 -10.61
CA GLU A 135 -3.28 -12.47 -9.68
C GLU A 135 -3.16 -13.55 -8.59
N ILE A 136 -2.82 -14.79 -8.98
CA ILE A 136 -2.58 -15.89 -8.03
C ILE A 136 -1.44 -15.53 -7.07
N PHE A 137 -0.32 -15.00 -7.58
CA PHE A 137 0.80 -14.54 -6.77
C PHE A 137 0.39 -13.44 -5.78
N CYS A 138 -0.32 -12.41 -6.24
CA CYS A 138 -0.79 -11.32 -5.38
C CYS A 138 -1.71 -11.82 -4.26
N GLN A 139 -2.61 -12.74 -4.58
CA GLN A 139 -3.49 -13.37 -3.60
C GLN A 139 -2.69 -14.20 -2.58
N ALA A 140 -1.80 -15.06 -3.05
CA ALA A 140 -1.01 -15.96 -2.22
C ALA A 140 -0.09 -15.22 -1.23
N PHE A 141 0.42 -14.06 -1.63
CA PHE A 141 1.23 -13.18 -0.77
C PHE A 141 0.41 -12.12 -0.02
N GLY A 142 -0.92 -12.14 -0.12
CA GLY A 142 -1.79 -11.24 0.60
C GLY A 142 -1.55 -9.76 0.29
N PHE A 143 -1.16 -9.44 -0.95
CA PHE A 143 -1.00 -8.06 -1.36
C PHE A 143 -2.35 -7.35 -1.21
N ASN A 144 -2.34 -6.16 -0.64
CA ASN A 144 -3.48 -5.36 -0.22
C ASN A 144 -4.15 -5.79 1.10
N ARG A 145 -3.92 -7.00 1.64
CA ARG A 145 -4.51 -7.40 2.92
C ARG A 145 -4.00 -6.54 4.07
N VAL A 146 -4.93 -5.78 4.66
CA VAL A 146 -4.62 -4.85 5.76
C VAL A 146 -4.19 -5.63 7.02
N SER A 147 -4.93 -6.69 7.38
CA SER A 147 -4.60 -7.51 8.55
C SER A 147 -3.20 -8.12 8.47
N TRP A 148 -2.78 -8.63 7.32
CA TRP A 148 -1.47 -9.27 7.15
C TRP A 148 -0.32 -8.27 7.19
N ARG A 149 -0.55 -7.06 6.67
CA ARG A 149 0.46 -5.98 6.70
C ARG A 149 0.93 -5.67 8.12
N TYR A 150 0.06 -5.86 9.11
CA TYR A 150 0.33 -5.53 10.51
C TYR A 150 0.43 -6.77 11.41
N GLY A 151 0.84 -7.92 10.87
CA GLY A 151 1.07 -9.12 11.64
C GLY A 151 -0.22 -9.76 12.18
N ASN A 152 -1.23 -9.93 11.33
CA ASN A 152 -2.56 -10.43 11.66
C ASN A 152 -3.33 -9.50 12.62
N LEU A 153 -3.39 -8.22 12.26
CA LEU A 153 -4.18 -7.23 12.98
C LEU A 153 -5.62 -7.71 13.16
N GLN A 154 -6.08 -7.65 14.39
CA GLN A 154 -7.46 -7.94 14.77
C GLN A 154 -8.31 -6.69 14.71
N GLU A 155 -9.63 -6.86 14.76
CA GLU A 155 -10.58 -5.76 14.87
C GLU A 155 -10.26 -4.88 16.08
N GLY A 156 -10.34 -3.56 15.91
CA GLY A 156 -10.10 -2.61 16.99
C GLY A 156 -9.39 -1.33 16.58
N TYR A 157 -8.99 -0.56 17.58
CA TYR A 157 -8.27 0.68 17.38
C TYR A 157 -6.85 0.45 16.88
N TYR A 158 -6.39 1.31 15.97
CA TYR A 158 -4.97 1.40 15.69
C TYR A 158 -4.22 1.97 16.90
N PRO A 159 -2.98 1.49 17.16
CA PRO A 159 -2.15 2.04 18.23
C PRO A 159 -1.96 3.56 18.11
N ASP A 160 -1.96 4.25 19.23
CA ASP A 160 -1.73 5.70 19.24
C ASP A 160 -0.33 6.06 18.71
N LEU A 161 -0.26 7.20 18.01
CA LEU A 161 1.03 7.75 17.57
C LEU A 161 1.62 8.60 18.68
N SER A 162 2.42 8.01 19.57
CA SER A 162 3.14 8.75 20.62
C SER A 162 4.34 9.52 20.05
N GLU A 163 5.03 8.96 19.07
CA GLU A 163 6.19 9.54 18.39
C GLU A 163 6.28 9.04 16.96
N MET A 164 6.56 9.94 16.02
CA MET A 164 6.68 9.62 14.59
C MET A 164 8.11 9.21 14.23
N ALA A 165 8.50 8.01 14.64
CA ALA A 165 9.73 7.39 14.18
C ALA A 165 9.69 7.13 12.66
N PRO A 166 10.84 7.05 11.96
CA PRO A 166 10.88 6.77 10.52
C PRO A 166 10.03 5.58 10.09
N THR A 167 10.11 4.46 10.80
CA THR A 167 9.30 3.26 10.49
C THR A 167 7.82 3.37 10.87
N GLN A 168 7.41 4.41 11.60
CA GLN A 168 6.00 4.69 11.90
C GLN A 168 5.32 5.55 10.85
N VAL A 169 6.09 6.16 9.96
CA VAL A 169 5.58 6.94 8.82
C VAL A 169 5.30 6.03 7.63
N CYS A 170 6.19 5.09 7.41
CA CYS A 170 6.10 4.07 6.36
C CYS A 170 6.95 2.86 6.80
N GLY A 171 6.88 1.77 6.07
CA GLY A 171 7.54 0.54 6.48
C GLY A 171 6.67 -0.32 7.40
N HIS A 172 7.29 -1.23 8.15
CA HIS A 172 6.59 -2.32 8.86
C HIS A 172 5.81 -1.89 10.12
N ARG A 173 5.96 -0.66 10.58
CA ARG A 173 5.27 -0.12 11.78
C ARG A 173 4.29 1.00 11.48
N ALA A 174 4.11 1.33 10.20
CA ALA A 174 3.16 2.35 9.79
C ALA A 174 1.74 1.80 9.85
N TYR A 175 0.86 2.51 10.58
CA TYR A 175 -0.56 2.18 10.66
C TYR A 175 -1.37 3.24 9.90
N PHE A 176 -1.92 2.87 8.76
CA PHE A 176 -2.74 3.73 7.90
C PHE A 176 -3.82 2.90 7.18
N PHE A 177 -4.85 3.56 6.70
CA PHE A 177 -5.82 2.95 5.80
C PHE A 177 -5.55 3.34 4.36
N VAL A 178 -5.67 2.35 3.47
CA VAL A 178 -5.62 2.56 2.02
C VAL A 178 -6.97 3.10 1.56
N THR A 179 -6.96 4.08 0.67
CA THR A 179 -8.20 4.67 0.14
C THR A 179 -9.05 3.72 -0.72
N ALA A 180 -8.59 2.50 -0.96
CA ALA A 180 -9.43 1.45 -1.53
C ALA A 180 -10.54 0.97 -0.57
N ASN A 181 -10.36 1.12 0.77
CA ASN A 181 -11.36 0.72 1.76
C ASN A 181 -11.26 1.52 3.06
N VAL A 182 -11.75 2.74 3.07
CA VAL A 182 -11.80 3.58 4.28
C VAL A 182 -12.97 4.58 4.22
N ALA A 183 -13.55 4.87 5.38
CA ALA A 183 -14.47 5.99 5.59
C ALA A 183 -13.89 6.97 6.60
N TYR A 184 -14.09 8.26 6.35
CA TYR A 184 -13.73 9.35 7.26
C TYR A 184 -14.96 10.18 7.64
N ARG A 185 -14.98 10.70 8.88
CA ARG A 185 -15.92 11.76 9.23
C ARG A 185 -15.64 13.01 8.41
N LYS A 186 -16.68 13.77 8.10
CA LYS A 186 -16.54 15.06 7.40
C LYS A 186 -15.62 16.01 8.14
N GLU A 187 -15.67 16.04 9.47
CA GLU A 187 -14.82 16.89 10.31
C GLU A 187 -13.33 16.59 10.11
N VAL A 188 -12.95 15.32 9.92
CA VAL A 188 -11.58 14.91 9.59
C VAL A 188 -11.17 15.43 8.23
N ILE A 189 -12.06 15.31 7.23
CA ILE A 189 -11.82 15.81 5.88
C ILE A 189 -11.60 17.34 5.90
N ASP A 190 -12.48 18.06 6.60
CA ASP A 190 -12.43 19.52 6.69
C ASP A 190 -11.16 19.99 7.45
N ALA A 191 -10.84 19.36 8.58
CA ALA A 191 -9.64 19.64 9.38
C ALA A 191 -8.33 19.35 8.63
N ASN A 192 -8.35 18.38 7.69
CA ASN A 192 -7.24 18.10 6.78
C ASN A 192 -7.22 19.03 5.54
N GLY A 193 -8.06 20.07 5.53
CA GLY A 193 -8.13 21.05 4.44
C GLY A 193 -8.74 20.50 3.15
N ARG A 194 -9.53 19.42 3.24
CA ARG A 194 -10.16 18.72 2.08
C ARG A 194 -9.15 18.36 0.99
N LYS A 195 -7.92 18.00 1.36
CA LYS A 195 -6.82 17.86 0.41
C LYS A 195 -5.95 16.63 0.68
N PHE A 196 -5.82 15.79 -0.34
CA PHE A 196 -4.76 14.80 -0.45
C PHE A 196 -3.52 15.42 -1.10
N TRP A 197 -2.35 14.88 -0.81
CA TRP A 197 -1.15 15.28 -1.54
C TRP A 197 -1.21 14.83 -2.99
N ASP A 198 -0.63 15.65 -3.86
CA ASP A 198 -0.45 15.34 -5.27
C ASP A 198 0.73 14.39 -5.46
N LEU A 199 0.49 13.14 -5.08
CA LEU A 199 1.45 12.04 -5.19
C LEU A 199 0.83 10.90 -6.00
N PRO A 200 1.65 10.16 -6.75
CA PRO A 200 1.18 8.98 -7.47
C PRO A 200 0.83 7.81 -6.54
N THR A 201 1.40 7.80 -5.32
CA THR A 201 1.15 6.84 -4.24
C THR A 201 1.58 7.42 -2.90
N GLY A 202 0.95 6.99 -1.78
CA GLY A 202 1.28 7.42 -0.41
C GLY A 202 0.52 8.66 0.05
N GLU A 203 -0.36 9.21 -0.77
CA GLU A 203 -1.25 10.31 -0.43
C GLU A 203 -2.25 9.92 0.66
N ASP A 204 -2.66 8.67 0.71
CA ASP A 204 -3.50 8.08 1.75
C ASP A 204 -2.77 7.96 3.09
N ILE A 205 -1.50 7.59 3.06
CA ILE A 205 -0.63 7.54 4.24
C ILE A 205 -0.47 8.95 4.82
N ASP A 206 -0.14 9.94 3.99
CA ASP A 206 -0.05 11.35 4.40
C ASP A 206 -1.34 11.84 5.04
N PHE A 207 -2.48 11.59 4.37
CA PHE A 207 -3.78 12.02 4.85
C PHE A 207 -4.10 11.41 6.23
N GLY A 208 -3.87 10.11 6.39
CA GLY A 208 -4.06 9.39 7.64
C GLY A 208 -3.15 9.90 8.77
N ILE A 209 -1.87 10.18 8.48
CA ILE A 209 -0.92 10.74 9.45
C ILE A 209 -1.38 12.12 9.92
N ARG A 210 -1.81 13.01 9.02
CA ARG A 210 -2.29 14.34 9.39
C ARG A 210 -3.53 14.26 10.28
N ALA A 211 -4.48 13.38 9.97
CA ALA A 211 -5.66 13.16 10.79
C ALA A 211 -5.31 12.64 12.19
N ARG A 212 -4.42 11.66 12.28
CA ARG A 212 -3.99 11.11 13.57
C ARG A 212 -3.18 12.10 14.41
N LYS A 213 -2.39 12.97 13.81
CA LYS A 213 -1.69 14.08 14.50
C LYS A 213 -2.66 15.11 15.12
N GLN A 214 -3.89 15.18 14.62
CA GLN A 214 -4.96 16.00 15.19
C GLN A 214 -5.73 15.29 16.32
N GLY A 215 -5.30 14.09 16.72
CA GLY A 215 -5.90 13.31 17.80
C GLY A 215 -7.05 12.41 17.38
N TRP A 216 -7.34 12.28 16.10
CA TRP A 216 -8.36 11.35 15.63
C TRP A 216 -7.92 9.90 15.78
N LYS A 217 -8.82 9.06 16.30
CA LYS A 217 -8.62 7.60 16.39
C LYS A 217 -9.01 6.92 15.09
N PHE A 218 -8.29 5.85 14.77
CA PHE A 218 -8.57 4.99 13.62
C PHE A 218 -9.00 3.61 14.12
N TYR A 219 -10.04 3.06 13.51
CA TYR A 219 -10.60 1.76 13.87
C TYR A 219 -10.56 0.81 12.67
N PHE A 220 -9.99 -0.37 12.84
CA PHE A 220 -9.98 -1.43 11.83
C PHE A 220 -11.17 -2.36 12.02
N LEU A 221 -12.00 -2.50 10.98
CA LEU A 221 -13.18 -3.36 10.95
C LEU A 221 -13.09 -4.36 9.80
N PRO A 222 -12.48 -5.53 9.98
CA PRO A 222 -12.24 -6.47 8.88
C PRO A 222 -13.50 -6.97 8.19
N SER A 223 -14.65 -7.00 8.89
CA SER A 223 -15.93 -7.43 8.33
C SER A 223 -16.52 -6.45 7.31
N ALA A 224 -16.11 -5.17 7.31
CA ALA A 224 -16.44 -4.20 6.26
C ALA A 224 -15.43 -4.33 5.10
N SER A 225 -15.44 -5.47 4.41
CA SER A 225 -14.46 -5.81 3.40
C SER A 225 -14.76 -5.21 2.03
N VAL A 226 -13.68 -4.98 1.29
CA VAL A 226 -13.71 -4.66 -0.15
C VAL A 226 -12.82 -5.67 -0.86
N GLU A 227 -13.30 -6.27 -1.94
CA GLU A 227 -12.46 -7.06 -2.83
C GLU A 227 -11.82 -6.14 -3.88
N HIS A 228 -10.55 -6.36 -4.18
CA HIS A 228 -9.78 -5.52 -5.09
C HIS A 228 -9.12 -6.38 -6.18
N MET A 229 -9.24 -5.95 -7.46
CA MET A 229 -8.59 -6.59 -8.59
C MET A 229 -7.09 -6.32 -8.57
N HIS A 230 -6.29 -7.33 -8.87
CA HIS A 230 -4.85 -7.17 -9.02
C HIS A 230 -4.46 -6.78 -10.45
N ARG A 231 -3.23 -6.32 -10.63
CA ARG A 231 -2.65 -6.12 -11.96
C ARG A 231 -2.47 -7.48 -12.63
N ALA A 232 -2.90 -7.57 -13.89
CA ALA A 232 -2.87 -8.83 -14.63
C ALA A 232 -1.52 -9.17 -15.26
N ASP A 233 -0.60 -8.20 -15.35
CA ASP A 233 0.71 -8.40 -15.95
C ASP A 233 1.88 -8.01 -15.04
N THR A 234 3.01 -8.71 -15.22
CA THR A 234 4.21 -8.52 -14.41
C THR A 234 4.79 -7.10 -14.52
N LYS A 235 4.74 -6.47 -15.69
CA LYS A 235 5.32 -5.13 -15.90
C LYS A 235 4.52 -4.09 -15.11
N ALA A 236 3.20 -4.18 -15.13
CA ALA A 236 2.32 -3.31 -14.35
C ALA A 236 2.53 -3.53 -12.85
N LEU A 237 2.62 -4.80 -12.40
CA LEU A 237 2.93 -5.14 -11.01
C LEU A 237 4.24 -4.48 -10.55
N LEU A 238 5.34 -4.68 -11.28
CA LEU A 238 6.65 -4.14 -10.93
C LEU A 238 6.69 -2.61 -10.94
N LYS A 239 5.96 -1.97 -11.87
CA LYS A 239 5.82 -0.51 -11.92
C LYS A 239 5.15 0.03 -10.67
N VAL A 240 4.08 -0.62 -10.20
CA VAL A 240 3.37 -0.25 -8.97
C VAL A 240 4.29 -0.37 -7.76
N TRP A 241 5.00 -1.50 -7.60
CA TRP A 241 5.94 -1.70 -6.48
C TRP A 241 7.08 -0.67 -6.47
N LYS A 242 7.60 -0.30 -7.64
CA LYS A 242 8.59 0.78 -7.74
C LYS A 242 8.01 2.13 -7.30
N SER A 243 6.75 2.40 -7.63
CA SER A 243 6.07 3.63 -7.20
C SER A 243 5.88 3.66 -5.68
N TYR A 244 5.46 2.54 -5.08
CA TYR A 244 5.33 2.42 -3.62
C TYR A 244 6.65 2.73 -2.91
N GLY A 245 7.76 2.11 -3.34
CA GLY A 245 9.07 2.42 -2.78
C GLY A 245 9.45 3.90 -2.90
N ALA A 246 9.13 4.53 -4.03
CA ALA A 246 9.47 5.94 -4.27
C ALA A 246 8.67 6.94 -3.40
N ALA A 247 7.51 6.55 -2.87
CA ALA A 247 6.68 7.38 -1.99
C ALA A 247 7.26 7.49 -0.57
N HIS A 248 7.88 6.43 -0.06
CA HIS A 248 8.37 6.38 1.32
C HIS A 248 9.34 7.50 1.68
N PRO A 249 10.38 7.83 0.86
CA PRO A 249 11.27 8.96 1.13
C PRO A 249 10.59 10.32 1.22
N VAL A 250 9.51 10.53 0.49
CA VAL A 250 8.71 11.78 0.56
C VAL A 250 8.01 11.88 1.91
N LEU A 251 7.37 10.79 2.34
CA LEU A 251 6.70 10.70 3.63
C LEU A 251 7.68 10.85 4.80
N LEU A 252 8.86 10.21 4.72
CA LEU A 252 9.93 10.36 5.69
C LEU A 252 10.36 11.81 5.86
N LYS A 253 10.59 12.50 4.75
CA LYS A 253 10.98 13.91 4.77
C LYS A 253 9.97 14.78 5.51
N ALA A 254 8.70 14.52 5.29
CA ALA A 254 7.62 15.36 5.82
C ALA A 254 7.23 15.02 7.26
N HIS A 255 7.23 13.76 7.64
CA HIS A 255 6.57 13.32 8.86
C HIS A 255 7.48 12.67 9.90
N ALA A 256 8.62 12.12 9.50
CA ALA A 256 9.49 11.38 10.40
C ALA A 256 10.35 12.29 11.30
N SER A 257 10.74 11.76 12.46
CA SER A 257 11.71 12.36 13.38
C SER A 257 13.13 12.38 12.79
N SER A 258 14.02 13.22 13.37
CA SER A 258 15.38 13.41 12.85
C SER A 258 16.34 12.36 13.42
N TYR A 259 16.18 11.11 12.98
CA TYR A 259 17.14 10.03 13.21
C TYR A 259 17.06 8.94 12.14
N MET A 260 18.06 8.05 12.17
CA MET A 260 18.14 6.86 11.33
C MET A 260 17.73 5.63 12.15
N GLU A 261 16.86 4.79 11.63
CA GLU A 261 16.55 3.48 12.20
C GLU A 261 17.20 2.37 11.39
N ILE A 262 17.88 1.44 12.06
CA ILE A 262 18.39 0.22 11.43
C ILE A 262 17.60 -0.95 12.00
N ILE A 263 16.89 -1.66 11.14
CA ILE A 263 15.99 -2.76 11.49
C ILE A 263 16.63 -4.08 11.10
N PHE A 264 16.81 -4.99 12.05
CA PHE A 264 17.44 -6.30 11.83
C PHE A 264 16.38 -7.37 11.61
N GLN A 265 15.89 -7.51 10.38
CA GLN A 265 14.83 -8.47 10.02
C GLN A 265 15.21 -9.95 10.19
N PHE A 266 16.49 -10.28 10.20
CA PHE A 266 16.96 -11.65 10.40
C PHE A 266 16.98 -12.09 11.87
N ILE A 267 16.68 -11.18 12.80
CA ILE A 267 16.58 -11.42 14.25
C ILE A 267 15.13 -11.18 14.69
N GLY A 268 14.59 -12.11 15.49
CA GLY A 268 13.23 -11.99 16.00
C GLY A 268 12.15 -12.34 14.98
N LYS A 269 10.90 -12.01 15.31
CA LYS A 269 9.73 -12.21 14.45
C LYS A 269 9.03 -10.87 14.20
N TYR A 270 8.49 -10.71 13.01
CA TYR A 270 7.63 -9.57 12.68
C TYR A 270 6.41 -9.49 13.64
N PRO A 271 6.01 -8.30 14.12
CA PRO A 271 6.61 -6.98 13.87
C PRO A 271 7.73 -6.58 14.84
N ASN A 272 8.17 -7.46 15.75
CA ASN A 272 9.07 -7.17 16.87
C ASN A 272 10.56 -7.39 16.53
N HIS A 273 11.00 -6.89 15.38
CA HIS A 273 12.41 -6.91 15.02
C HIS A 273 13.21 -5.89 15.86
N PRO A 274 14.46 -6.21 16.26
CA PRO A 274 15.33 -5.25 16.91
C PRO A 274 15.59 -4.02 16.03
N ILE A 275 15.53 -2.83 16.64
CA ILE A 275 15.72 -1.55 15.98
C ILE A 275 16.81 -0.78 16.71
N LEU A 276 17.86 -0.40 15.97
CA LEU A 276 18.88 0.54 16.45
C LEU A 276 18.51 1.93 15.95
N ARG A 277 18.35 2.89 16.87
CA ARG A 277 18.07 4.30 16.57
C ARG A 277 19.32 5.14 16.76
N ILE A 278 19.72 5.85 15.72
CA ILE A 278 20.90 6.71 15.72
C ILE A 278 20.44 8.15 15.48
N PRO A 279 20.61 9.07 16.44
CA PRO A 279 20.37 10.50 16.21
C PRO A 279 21.17 10.97 14.99
N CYS A 280 20.50 11.50 14.00
CA CYS A 280 21.13 11.91 12.75
C CYS A 280 20.33 13.04 12.10
N PHE A 281 21.02 13.95 11.40
CA PHE A 281 20.35 14.99 10.62
C PHE A 281 19.65 14.44 9.36
N VAL A 282 20.05 13.23 8.90
CA VAL A 282 19.39 12.54 7.80
C VAL A 282 18.28 11.63 8.36
N LYS A 283 17.06 11.91 8.00
CA LYS A 283 15.91 11.04 8.30
C LYS A 283 15.96 9.79 7.47
N GLY A 284 15.74 8.64 8.06
CA GLY A 284 15.69 7.42 7.28
C GLY A 284 15.59 6.14 8.07
N PHE A 285 15.53 5.04 7.32
CA PHE A 285 15.65 3.71 7.86
C PHE A 285 16.29 2.73 6.87
N ILE A 286 16.90 1.70 7.43
CA ILE A 286 17.51 0.59 6.70
C ILE A 286 16.98 -0.71 7.26
N TYR A 287 16.35 -1.52 6.42
CA TYR A 287 16.09 -2.91 6.73
C TYR A 287 17.30 -3.76 6.36
N ILE A 288 17.83 -4.51 7.31
CA ILE A 288 18.84 -5.53 7.06
C ILE A 288 18.15 -6.89 7.14
N GLY A 289 17.66 -7.36 6.01
CA GLY A 289 16.96 -8.64 5.88
C GLY A 289 17.69 -9.62 4.95
N ASN A 290 17.18 -10.84 4.86
CA ASN A 290 17.76 -11.89 4.03
C ASN A 290 17.89 -11.48 2.55
N PHE A 291 16.97 -10.64 2.03
CA PHE A 291 17.06 -10.09 0.68
C PHE A 291 18.35 -9.28 0.48
N HIS A 292 18.70 -8.40 1.42
CA HIS A 292 19.91 -7.61 1.34
C HIS A 292 21.17 -8.46 1.54
N ILE A 293 21.14 -9.32 2.56
CA ILE A 293 22.26 -10.20 2.88
C ILE A 293 22.62 -11.08 1.67
N MET A 294 21.65 -11.74 1.03
CA MET A 294 21.94 -12.62 -0.11
C MET A 294 22.48 -11.84 -1.32
N ASN A 295 22.01 -10.62 -1.56
CA ASN A 295 22.49 -9.82 -2.69
C ASN A 295 23.87 -9.23 -2.42
N ILE A 296 24.14 -8.71 -1.21
CA ILE A 296 25.45 -8.14 -0.83
C ILE A 296 26.52 -9.23 -0.83
N PHE A 297 26.27 -10.31 -0.09
CA PHE A 297 27.26 -11.40 0.01
C PHE A 297 27.40 -12.18 -1.29
N GLY A 298 26.33 -12.30 -2.10
CA GLY A 298 26.40 -12.85 -3.44
C GLY A 298 27.28 -12.01 -4.38
N SER A 299 27.20 -10.70 -4.30
CA SER A 299 28.08 -9.78 -5.05
C SER A 299 29.52 -9.85 -4.55
N LEU A 300 29.75 -9.91 -3.24
CA LEU A 300 31.08 -10.10 -2.65
C LEU A 300 31.68 -11.47 -3.02
N PHE A 301 30.89 -12.53 -3.05
CA PHE A 301 31.31 -13.84 -3.54
C PHE A 301 31.84 -13.73 -4.95
N LEU A 302 31.10 -13.13 -5.88
CA LEU A 302 31.55 -12.96 -7.26
C LEU A 302 32.83 -12.12 -7.34
N LEU A 303 32.92 -11.04 -6.57
CA LEU A 303 34.11 -10.18 -6.51
C LEU A 303 35.33 -10.97 -6.04
N PHE A 304 35.25 -11.67 -4.91
CA PHE A 304 36.37 -12.44 -4.36
C PHE A 304 36.71 -13.65 -5.24
N PHE A 305 35.72 -14.26 -5.87
CA PHE A 305 35.92 -15.34 -6.84
C PHE A 305 36.75 -14.86 -8.05
N ILE A 306 36.48 -13.66 -8.57
CA ILE A 306 37.26 -13.06 -9.67
C ILE A 306 38.67 -12.68 -9.20
N LEU A 307 38.78 -12.06 -8.02
CA LEU A 307 40.08 -11.64 -7.47
C LEU A 307 41.05 -12.81 -7.24
N GLN A 308 40.55 -14.02 -6.98
CA GLN A 308 41.38 -15.22 -6.87
C GLN A 308 42.20 -15.52 -8.13
N TRP A 309 41.68 -15.15 -9.31
CA TRP A 309 42.39 -15.38 -10.58
C TRP A 309 43.62 -14.45 -10.75
N GLY A 310 43.49 -13.20 -10.21
CA GLY A 310 44.61 -12.26 -10.20
C GLY A 310 45.63 -12.49 -9.06
N PHE A 311 45.16 -13.10 -7.94
CA PHE A 311 45.96 -13.32 -6.73
C PHE A 311 45.83 -14.77 -6.21
N PRO A 312 46.29 -15.78 -6.95
CA PRO A 312 46.02 -17.20 -6.68
C PRO A 312 46.61 -17.72 -5.35
N CYS A 313 47.65 -17.07 -4.82
CA CYS A 313 48.30 -17.47 -3.56
C CYS A 313 47.67 -16.84 -2.31
N ALA A 314 46.70 -15.95 -2.45
CA ALA A 314 46.09 -15.28 -1.30
C ALA A 314 45.05 -16.16 -0.62
N PHE A 315 45.46 -16.86 0.44
CA PHE A 315 44.59 -17.69 1.29
C PHE A 315 43.29 -16.96 1.74
N TRP A 316 43.40 -15.70 2.10
CA TRP A 316 42.29 -14.89 2.58
C TRP A 316 41.18 -14.69 1.54
N PHE A 317 41.54 -14.53 0.25
CA PHE A 317 40.51 -14.41 -0.80
C PHE A 317 39.72 -15.72 -0.97
N LYS A 318 40.39 -16.87 -0.86
CA LYS A 318 39.70 -18.17 -0.91
C LYS A 318 38.76 -18.34 0.27
N LEU A 319 39.24 -18.05 1.49
CA LEU A 319 38.41 -18.11 2.69
C LEU A 319 37.18 -17.20 2.61
N LEU A 320 37.38 -15.93 2.23
CA LEU A 320 36.30 -14.94 2.09
C LEU A 320 35.30 -15.35 1.00
N THR A 321 35.76 -15.94 -0.10
CA THR A 321 34.88 -16.46 -1.16
C THR A 321 33.92 -17.52 -0.62
N TRP A 322 34.45 -18.54 0.05
CA TRP A 322 33.62 -19.60 0.60
C TRP A 322 32.70 -19.11 1.71
N LEU A 323 33.19 -18.22 2.56
CA LEU A 323 32.37 -17.60 3.60
C LEU A 323 31.18 -16.80 3.01
N CYS A 324 31.45 -15.96 1.99
CA CYS A 324 30.40 -15.20 1.30
C CYS A 324 29.40 -16.14 0.61
N LEU A 325 29.87 -17.23 -0.01
CA LEU A 325 28.99 -18.21 -0.61
C LEU A 325 28.08 -18.85 0.44
N ALA A 326 28.63 -19.31 1.57
CA ALA A 326 27.86 -19.93 2.65
C ALA A 326 26.78 -18.97 3.20
N ILE A 327 27.14 -17.71 3.48
CA ILE A 327 26.19 -16.68 3.95
C ILE A 327 25.10 -16.45 2.88
N THR A 328 25.48 -16.35 1.62
CA THR A 328 24.52 -16.17 0.50
C THR A 328 23.53 -17.31 0.42
N MET A 329 24.00 -18.55 0.52
CA MET A 329 23.13 -19.74 0.44
C MET A 329 22.16 -19.79 1.61
N VAL A 330 22.62 -19.53 2.85
CA VAL A 330 21.76 -19.48 4.03
C VAL A 330 20.70 -18.37 3.91
N ALA A 331 21.11 -17.17 3.51
CA ALA A 331 20.19 -16.05 3.35
C ALA A 331 19.18 -16.30 2.22
N LYS A 332 19.62 -16.89 1.10
CA LYS A 332 18.77 -17.29 -0.03
C LYS A 332 17.73 -18.34 0.41
N PHE A 333 18.15 -19.35 1.13
CA PHE A 333 17.24 -20.37 1.66
C PHE A 333 16.19 -19.73 2.59
N LYS A 334 16.61 -18.91 3.56
CA LYS A 334 15.69 -18.23 4.49
C LYS A 334 14.74 -17.28 3.75
N TYR A 335 15.21 -16.56 2.72
CA TYR A 335 14.39 -15.65 1.94
C TYR A 335 13.31 -16.36 1.13
N PHE A 336 13.66 -17.46 0.48
CA PHE A 336 12.73 -18.21 -0.38
C PHE A 336 11.93 -19.28 0.37
N ARG A 337 12.29 -19.62 1.62
CA ARG A 337 11.61 -20.65 2.40
C ARG A 337 10.09 -20.47 2.43
N MET A 338 9.62 -19.25 2.57
CA MET A 338 8.18 -18.96 2.60
C MET A 338 7.47 -19.35 1.30
N VAL A 339 8.16 -19.22 0.16
CA VAL A 339 7.58 -19.50 -1.16
C VAL A 339 7.25 -20.98 -1.33
N PHE A 340 8.07 -21.87 -0.73
CA PHE A 340 7.85 -23.33 -0.80
C PHE A 340 6.61 -23.79 -0.03
N ASN A 341 6.09 -22.97 0.89
CA ASN A 341 4.94 -23.28 1.72
C ASN A 341 3.67 -22.51 1.28
N ILE A 342 3.69 -21.89 0.11
CA ILE A 342 2.56 -21.11 -0.42
C ILE A 342 1.91 -21.86 -1.58
N GLU A 343 0.62 -22.09 -1.49
CA GLU A 343 -0.17 -22.67 -2.59
C GLU A 343 -0.40 -21.67 -3.73
N PRO A 344 -0.42 -22.14 -4.98
CA PRO A 344 -0.16 -23.52 -5.43
C PRO A 344 1.35 -23.85 -5.46
N TYR A 345 1.72 -24.99 -4.88
CA TYR A 345 3.12 -25.38 -4.66
C TYR A 345 3.90 -25.62 -5.96
N ASP A 346 3.25 -26.01 -7.04
CA ASP A 346 3.84 -26.21 -8.36
C ASP A 346 4.40 -24.92 -8.97
N LYS A 347 3.95 -23.75 -8.50
CA LYS A 347 4.36 -22.43 -9.01
C LYS A 347 5.47 -21.76 -8.19
N TRP A 348 6.16 -22.53 -7.33
CA TRP A 348 7.16 -21.95 -6.42
C TRP A 348 8.26 -21.17 -7.12
N PHE A 349 8.70 -21.62 -8.31
CA PHE A 349 9.78 -20.96 -9.05
C PHE A 349 9.34 -19.58 -9.59
N GLU A 350 8.18 -19.54 -10.20
CA GLU A 350 7.57 -18.29 -10.69
C GLU A 350 7.28 -17.32 -9.54
N PHE A 351 6.80 -17.83 -8.43
CA PHE A 351 6.57 -17.04 -7.23
C PHE A 351 7.87 -16.50 -6.63
N ALA A 352 8.92 -17.31 -6.58
CA ALA A 352 10.24 -16.88 -6.14
C ALA A 352 10.79 -15.76 -7.03
N LYS A 353 10.64 -15.90 -8.33
CA LYS A 353 11.03 -14.89 -9.32
C LYS A 353 10.24 -13.58 -9.13
N LEU A 354 8.92 -13.66 -9.06
CA LEU A 354 8.06 -12.47 -8.86
C LEU A 354 8.38 -11.79 -7.53
N LYS A 355 8.53 -12.56 -6.43
CA LYS A 355 8.89 -12.04 -5.11
C LYS A 355 10.23 -11.31 -5.12
N TYR A 356 11.23 -11.87 -5.79
CA TYR A 356 12.54 -11.24 -5.92
C TYR A 356 12.45 -9.91 -6.66
N PHE A 357 11.79 -9.88 -7.82
CA PHE A 357 11.69 -8.68 -8.63
C PHE A 357 10.80 -7.61 -8.01
N THR A 358 9.70 -7.96 -7.31
CA THR A 358 8.91 -6.96 -6.57
C THR A 358 9.74 -6.27 -5.51
N ASN A 359 10.56 -7.01 -4.74
CA ASN A 359 11.48 -6.43 -3.76
C ASN A 359 12.55 -5.54 -4.41
N LEU A 360 13.14 -6.00 -5.51
CA LEU A 360 14.16 -5.24 -6.23
C LEU A 360 13.60 -3.90 -6.75
N TYR A 361 12.44 -3.92 -7.39
CA TYR A 361 11.81 -2.71 -7.92
C TYR A 361 11.36 -1.77 -6.82
N PHE A 362 10.84 -2.28 -5.72
CA PHE A 362 10.51 -1.49 -4.55
C PHE A 362 11.75 -0.77 -3.99
N MET A 363 12.85 -1.50 -3.77
CA MET A 363 14.12 -0.94 -3.31
C MET A 363 14.68 0.11 -4.29
N MET A 364 14.63 -0.15 -5.60
CA MET A 364 15.03 0.82 -6.63
C MET A 364 14.20 2.11 -6.55
N GLY A 365 12.91 1.99 -6.30
CA GLY A 365 12.02 3.13 -6.07
C GLY A 365 12.44 3.94 -4.84
N GLY A 366 12.64 3.25 -3.72
CA GLY A 366 13.09 3.84 -2.46
C GLY A 366 14.42 4.58 -2.58
N LEU A 367 15.42 3.98 -3.21
CA LEU A 367 16.72 4.62 -3.47
C LEU A 367 16.58 5.88 -4.32
N LYS A 368 15.85 5.79 -5.46
CA LYS A 368 15.62 6.95 -6.32
C LYS A 368 14.91 8.09 -5.56
N GLY A 369 13.90 7.76 -4.78
CA GLY A 369 13.17 8.72 -3.94
C GLY A 369 14.07 9.32 -2.85
N SER A 370 14.94 8.52 -2.24
CA SER A 370 15.88 8.92 -1.21
C SER A 370 16.85 10.01 -1.70
N PHE A 371 17.48 9.78 -2.86
CA PHE A 371 18.36 10.78 -3.48
C PHE A 371 17.62 12.08 -3.79
N LYS A 372 16.38 12.01 -4.29
CA LYS A 372 15.58 13.20 -4.62
C LYS A 372 15.19 14.01 -3.39
N ASN A 373 14.94 13.36 -2.25
CA ASN A 373 14.36 13.99 -1.07
C ASN A 373 15.36 14.28 0.06
N GLY A 374 16.63 13.84 -0.05
CA GLY A 374 17.62 14.00 1.01
C GLY A 374 17.28 13.16 2.26
N THR A 375 16.71 11.98 2.06
CA THR A 375 16.39 10.99 3.10
C THR A 375 17.11 9.68 2.77
N PHE A 376 17.01 8.70 3.65
CA PHE A 376 17.61 7.39 3.39
C PHE A 376 16.62 6.27 3.69
N CYS A 377 16.17 5.58 2.65
CA CYS A 377 15.16 4.53 2.78
C CYS A 377 15.60 3.31 1.98
N ILE A 378 15.98 2.25 2.69
CA ILE A 378 16.32 0.94 2.12
C ILE A 378 15.45 -0.10 2.79
N GLU A 379 14.51 -0.64 2.04
CA GLU A 379 13.68 -1.74 2.47
C GLU A 379 13.31 -2.64 1.27
N PRO A 380 13.14 -3.96 1.46
CA PRO A 380 12.46 -4.80 0.49
C PRO A 380 10.94 -4.55 0.57
N SER A 381 10.21 -4.93 -0.45
CA SER A 381 8.75 -5.10 -0.32
C SER A 381 8.44 -6.25 0.65
N PHE A 382 7.29 -6.21 1.27
CA PHE A 382 6.82 -7.21 2.25
C PHE A 382 6.59 -8.60 1.65
#